data_4ab3a83d9304431c0dbf3131bdbf94bd
#
_entry.id   4ab3a83d9304431c0dbf3131bdbf94bd
#
_cell.length_a   1.000
_cell.length_b   1.000
_cell.length_c   1.000
_cell.angle_alpha   90.00
_cell.angle_beta   90.00
_cell.angle_gamma   90.00
#
_symmetry.space_group_name_H-M   'P 1'
#
loop_
_entity.id
_entity.type
_entity.pdbx_description
1 polymer ?
#
loop_
_entity_poly.entity_id
_entity_poly.type
_entity_poly.pdbx_seq_one_letter_code
_entity_poly.pdbx_strand_id
1 'polypeptide(L)'
;MLNRFFGPRRAAQIQRAIRNGKITLLCLVMTVVVLRGMIGAGHFGTPEQDLGLIQSHLGNNRRVLEEVKQSSSEGGAAEKEAQTNPNSYEGFDINKILADEEPEEEKDPNKPYSLGPTISDWDEQRAKWLKENPHFPNFIRPNKPRVLLVTGSSPKPCENPVGDHYLLKSIKNKIDYCRLHGIEIFYNLALLDAEMAGFWAKLPLIRKLLLSHPEVEFLWWMDSDAMFTDMAFELPWERYKDYNLVMHGWNEMVYDQKNWIGLNTGSFLLRNGQWALDILDAWAPMGPKGKIREEAGKILTRELKDRPVFEADDQSAMVYLLATQKDKWGDKVYLESAYYLHGYWGILVDRYEEMIENYHPGLGDHRWPLVTHFVGCKPCGKFGDYPVERCLKQMDRAFNFGDNQILQMYGFTHNSLASRRVKRIRNETRNPLEFKDELGLLHPAFKAANLSS
;
A
#
# COMPACT_ATOMS: atom_id res chain seq x y z
N MET A 1 46.27 -39.31 -32.90
CA MET A 1 45.56 -40.38 -33.64
C MET A 1 44.41 -39.88 -34.53
N LEU A 2 43.66 -38.85 -34.15
CA LEU A 2 42.50 -38.33 -34.91
C LEU A 2 42.85 -37.81 -36.34
N ASN A 3 44.05 -37.30 -36.56
CA ASN A 3 44.46 -36.76 -37.87
C ASN A 3 44.69 -37.84 -38.97
N ARG A 4 44.65 -39.14 -38.61
CA ARG A 4 44.78 -40.23 -39.58
C ARG A 4 43.44 -40.68 -40.21
N PHE A 5 42.32 -40.32 -39.57
CA PHE A 5 41.01 -40.76 -40.01
C PHE A 5 40.08 -39.58 -40.50
N PHE A 6 40.43 -38.36 -40.18
CA PHE A 6 39.63 -37.18 -40.57
C PHE A 6 40.56 -36.09 -41.09
N GLY A 7 40.22 -35.42 -42.17
CA GLY A 7 40.99 -34.29 -42.67
C GLY A 7 41.19 -33.19 -41.62
N PRO A 8 42.28 -32.36 -41.76
CA PRO A 8 42.77 -31.46 -40.70
C PRO A 8 41.69 -30.48 -40.17
N ARG A 9 40.75 -30.06 -41.00
CA ARG A 9 39.64 -29.18 -40.57
C ARG A 9 38.61 -29.89 -39.70
N ARG A 10 38.24 -31.15 -39.99
CA ARG A 10 37.31 -31.94 -39.17
C ARG A 10 37.95 -32.40 -37.87
N ALA A 11 39.22 -32.78 -37.85
CA ALA A 11 39.95 -33.11 -36.64
C ALA A 11 40.00 -31.92 -35.65
N ALA A 12 40.22 -30.70 -36.14
CA ALA A 12 40.19 -29.47 -35.33
C ALA A 12 38.81 -29.15 -34.79
N GLN A 13 37.74 -29.41 -35.55
CA GLN A 13 36.34 -29.25 -35.05
C GLN A 13 36.00 -30.24 -33.96
N ILE A 14 36.36 -31.51 -34.11
CA ILE A 14 36.14 -32.55 -33.09
C ILE A 14 36.95 -32.24 -31.83
N GLN A 15 38.19 -31.81 -31.92
CA GLN A 15 38.99 -31.39 -30.77
C GLN A 15 38.38 -30.17 -30.06
N ARG A 16 37.84 -29.19 -30.80
CA ARG A 16 37.10 -28.06 -30.19
C ARG A 16 35.84 -28.53 -29.47
N ALA A 17 35.05 -29.41 -30.07
CA ALA A 17 33.85 -29.95 -29.46
C ALA A 17 34.13 -30.72 -28.16
N ILE A 18 35.19 -31.57 -28.16
CA ILE A 18 35.64 -32.31 -26.96
C ILE A 18 36.15 -31.36 -25.88
N ARG A 19 36.89 -30.30 -26.23
CA ARG A 19 37.40 -29.30 -25.30
C ARG A 19 36.26 -28.51 -24.69
N ASN A 20 35.30 -28.07 -25.49
CA ASN A 20 34.12 -27.33 -25.03
C ASN A 20 33.24 -28.22 -24.14
N GLY A 21 33.03 -29.50 -24.49
CA GLY A 21 32.30 -30.44 -23.67
C GLY A 21 32.96 -30.69 -22.30
N LYS A 22 34.31 -30.77 -22.24
CA LYS A 22 35.06 -30.87 -20.98
C LYS A 22 34.95 -29.61 -20.14
N ILE A 23 34.99 -28.42 -20.77
CA ILE A 23 34.80 -27.13 -20.06
C ILE A 23 33.38 -27.05 -19.51
N THR A 24 32.39 -27.40 -20.31
CA THR A 24 30.96 -27.40 -19.84
C THR A 24 30.75 -28.35 -18.66
N LEU A 25 31.32 -29.56 -18.72
CA LEU A 25 31.26 -30.52 -17.65
C LEU A 25 32.00 -30.03 -16.40
N LEU A 26 33.15 -29.39 -16.53
CA LEU A 26 33.91 -28.80 -15.43
C LEU A 26 33.12 -27.63 -14.79
N CYS A 27 32.52 -26.78 -15.60
CA CYS A 27 31.66 -25.69 -15.11
C CYS A 27 30.45 -26.26 -14.33
N LEU A 28 29.82 -27.33 -14.82
CA LEU A 28 28.68 -27.98 -14.18
C LEU A 28 29.08 -28.59 -12.83
N VAL A 29 30.22 -29.27 -12.76
CA VAL A 29 30.78 -29.83 -11.50
C VAL A 29 31.13 -28.69 -10.54
N MET A 30 31.77 -27.61 -11.00
CA MET A 30 32.09 -26.46 -10.17
C MET A 30 30.83 -25.75 -9.68
N THR A 31 29.78 -25.64 -10.49
CA THR A 31 28.50 -25.09 -10.07
C THR A 31 27.87 -25.94 -8.96
N VAL A 32 27.92 -27.27 -9.07
CA VAL A 32 27.40 -28.19 -8.03
C VAL A 32 28.24 -28.08 -6.75
N VAL A 33 29.56 -27.95 -6.85
CA VAL A 33 30.46 -27.77 -5.70
C VAL A 33 30.22 -26.42 -5.01
N VAL A 34 30.05 -25.34 -5.79
CA VAL A 34 29.76 -24.00 -5.27
C VAL A 34 28.36 -23.95 -4.64
N LEU A 35 27.36 -24.57 -5.26
CA LEU A 35 26.03 -24.68 -4.69
C LEU A 35 26.03 -25.48 -3.37
N ARG A 36 26.83 -26.57 -3.29
CA ARG A 36 27.03 -27.32 -2.03
C ARG A 36 27.81 -26.52 -0.98
N GLY A 37 28.73 -25.66 -1.38
CA GLY A 37 29.53 -24.84 -0.46
C GLY A 37 28.84 -23.54 -0.02
N MET A 38 27.90 -23.01 -0.82
CA MET A 38 27.11 -21.80 -0.49
C MET A 38 25.85 -22.09 0.35
N ILE A 39 25.33 -23.31 0.29
CA ILE A 39 24.31 -23.79 1.22
C ILE A 39 25.10 -24.24 2.43
N GLY A 40 25.24 -23.36 3.43
CA GLY A 40 26.12 -23.46 4.58
C GLY A 40 26.24 -24.88 5.14
N ALA A 41 27.33 -25.16 5.85
CA ALA A 41 27.64 -26.45 6.49
C ALA A 41 26.64 -26.84 7.61
N GLY A 42 25.34 -26.90 7.27
CA GLY A 42 24.33 -27.62 7.99
C GLY A 42 24.37 -29.06 7.50
N HIS A 43 24.48 -30.00 8.41
CA HIS A 43 24.34 -31.44 8.12
C HIS A 43 23.00 -31.65 7.39
N PHE A 44 23.04 -31.85 6.08
CA PHE A 44 21.92 -32.42 5.36
C PHE A 44 21.87 -33.90 5.71
N GLY A 45 20.91 -34.31 6.54
CA GLY A 45 20.50 -35.69 6.69
C GLY A 45 20.03 -36.26 5.35
N THR A 46 19.88 -37.55 5.26
CA THR A 46 19.14 -38.15 4.14
C THR A 46 17.69 -37.65 4.20
N PRO A 47 16.94 -37.63 3.08
CA PRO A 47 15.53 -37.21 3.08
C PRO A 47 14.69 -37.95 4.18
N GLU A 48 15.04 -39.16 4.52
CA GLU A 48 14.41 -39.91 5.59
C GLU A 48 14.77 -39.38 7.00
N GLN A 49 15.98 -38.84 7.20
CA GLN A 49 16.41 -38.24 8.47
C GLN A 49 15.77 -36.87 8.67
N ASP A 50 15.63 -36.10 7.62
CA ASP A 50 14.95 -34.79 7.65
C ASP A 50 13.44 -34.97 7.88
N LEU A 51 12.81 -35.98 7.26
CA LEU A 51 11.43 -36.37 7.56
C LEU A 51 11.24 -36.80 9.01
N GLY A 52 12.18 -37.57 9.58
CA GLY A 52 12.15 -37.94 10.98
C GLY A 52 12.25 -36.79 11.96
N LEU A 53 13.07 -35.77 11.64
CA LEU A 53 13.18 -34.51 12.41
C LEU A 53 11.91 -33.69 12.34
N ILE A 54 11.33 -33.55 11.16
CA ILE A 54 10.05 -32.86 10.96
C ILE A 54 8.91 -33.57 11.69
N GLN A 55 8.85 -34.90 11.62
CA GLN A 55 7.85 -35.71 12.36
C GLN A 55 8.00 -35.61 13.87
N SER A 56 9.21 -35.50 14.41
CA SER A 56 9.45 -35.34 15.86
C SER A 56 9.00 -33.94 16.34
N HIS A 57 9.15 -32.92 15.52
CA HIS A 57 8.67 -31.56 15.82
C HIS A 57 7.14 -31.43 15.69
N LEU A 58 6.53 -32.11 14.72
CA LEU A 58 5.07 -32.18 14.56
C LEU A 58 4.41 -33.08 15.65
N GLY A 59 5.11 -34.09 16.18
CA GLY A 59 4.62 -34.92 17.29
C GLY A 59 4.40 -34.15 18.59
N ASN A 60 5.15 -33.08 18.84
CA ASN A 60 4.95 -32.21 20.00
C ASN A 60 3.75 -31.27 19.84
N ASN A 61 3.35 -30.94 18.63
CA ASN A 61 2.16 -30.14 18.37
C ASN A 61 0.85 -30.95 18.33
N ARG A 62 0.95 -32.28 18.22
CA ARG A 62 -0.22 -33.19 18.28
C ARG A 62 -0.94 -33.16 19.63
N ARG A 63 -0.21 -32.95 20.73
CA ARG A 63 -0.84 -32.84 22.06
C ARG A 63 -1.78 -31.65 22.19
N VAL A 64 -1.46 -30.54 21.58
CA VAL A 64 -2.32 -29.33 21.59
C VAL A 64 -3.59 -29.53 20.76
N LEU A 65 -3.50 -30.30 19.66
CA LEU A 65 -4.65 -30.61 18.80
C LEU A 65 -5.57 -31.69 19.38
N GLU A 66 -5.05 -32.57 20.23
CA GLU A 66 -5.88 -33.58 20.94
C GLU A 66 -6.65 -32.99 22.12
N GLU A 67 -6.09 -32.00 22.83
CA GLU A 67 -6.83 -31.24 23.87
C GLU A 67 -7.99 -30.44 23.30
N VAL A 68 -7.88 -29.89 22.09
CA VAL A 68 -8.98 -29.19 21.41
C VAL A 68 -10.07 -30.14 20.90
N LYS A 69 -9.71 -31.39 20.54
CA LYS A 69 -10.69 -32.42 20.12
C LYS A 69 -11.47 -33.05 21.26
N GLN A 70 -10.95 -33.06 22.49
CA GLN A 70 -11.67 -33.62 23.65
C GLN A 70 -12.74 -32.68 24.22
N SER A 71 -12.72 -31.39 23.86
CA SER A 71 -13.74 -30.42 24.29
C SER A 71 -14.97 -30.32 23.38
N SER A 72 -15.01 -31.04 22.25
CA SER A 72 -16.10 -30.96 21.27
C SER A 72 -16.81 -32.30 20.95
N SER A 73 -16.65 -33.33 21.74
CA SER A 73 -17.32 -34.62 21.51
C SER A 73 -18.32 -34.97 22.61
N GLU A 74 -19.49 -34.35 22.61
CA GLU A 74 -20.74 -34.95 23.08
C GLU A 74 -21.85 -34.67 22.04
N GLY A 75 -22.14 -35.67 21.24
CA GLY A 75 -23.25 -35.62 20.28
C GLY A 75 -23.04 -36.60 19.11
N GLY A 76 -23.49 -37.86 19.26
CA GLY A 76 -23.18 -38.93 18.37
C GLY A 76 -23.87 -38.94 17.03
N ALA A 77 -23.25 -39.64 16.07
CA ALA A 77 -23.85 -40.69 15.22
C ALA A 77 -22.78 -41.22 14.27
N ALA A 78 -22.85 -42.52 14.00
CA ALA A 78 -21.89 -43.29 13.24
C ALA A 78 -21.86 -42.98 11.76
N GLU A 79 -20.65 -42.85 11.17
CA GLU A 79 -20.46 -43.08 9.76
C GLU A 79 -19.06 -43.61 9.40
N LYS A 80 -19.06 -44.49 8.44
CA LYS A 80 -18.09 -45.41 7.90
C LYS A 80 -16.66 -44.89 7.72
N GLU A 81 -15.70 -45.72 8.18
CA GLU A 81 -14.28 -45.63 7.86
C GLU A 81 -14.01 -45.74 6.36
N ALA A 82 -13.48 -44.70 5.78
CA ALA A 82 -12.71 -44.73 4.54
C ALA A 82 -11.24 -44.69 4.90
N GLN A 83 -10.50 -45.72 4.54
CA GLN A 83 -9.05 -45.80 4.68
C GLN A 83 -8.39 -44.70 3.85
N THR A 84 -7.86 -43.66 4.48
CA THR A 84 -7.04 -42.62 3.85
C THR A 84 -5.56 -42.88 4.12
N ASN A 85 -4.80 -42.82 3.05
CA ASN A 85 -3.35 -42.98 2.98
C ASN A 85 -2.66 -41.87 3.84
N PRO A 86 -1.79 -42.17 4.82
CA PRO A 86 -1.24 -41.18 5.76
C PRO A 86 -0.19 -40.26 5.19
N ASN A 87 0.08 -40.26 3.87
CA ASN A 87 1.10 -39.45 3.22
C ASN A 87 0.57 -38.43 2.21
N SER A 88 -0.74 -38.16 2.19
CA SER A 88 -1.26 -37.07 1.36
C SER A 88 -1.48 -35.83 2.23
N TYR A 89 -0.83 -34.70 1.87
CA TYR A 89 -1.20 -33.35 2.29
C TYR A 89 -2.55 -32.93 1.66
N GLU A 90 -3.39 -33.89 1.28
CA GLU A 90 -4.76 -33.71 0.83
C GLU A 90 -5.63 -33.31 2.02
N GLY A 91 -5.71 -32.02 2.28
CA GLY A 91 -6.60 -31.51 3.32
C GLY A 91 -6.36 -30.06 3.73
N PHE A 92 -5.23 -29.48 3.39
CA PHE A 92 -5.03 -28.06 3.63
C PHE A 92 -5.38 -27.26 2.39
N ASP A 93 -6.67 -26.96 2.24
CA ASP A 93 -7.14 -26.03 1.20
C ASP A 93 -7.23 -24.62 1.78
N ILE A 94 -6.23 -23.80 1.46
CA ILE A 94 -6.18 -22.43 1.89
C ILE A 94 -7.42 -21.62 1.39
N ASN A 95 -7.98 -22.03 0.25
CA ASN A 95 -9.18 -21.38 -0.29
C ASN A 95 -10.41 -21.68 0.57
N LYS A 96 -10.45 -22.86 1.25
CA LYS A 96 -11.50 -23.20 2.21
C LYS A 96 -11.41 -22.36 3.49
N ILE A 97 -10.18 -22.07 3.96
CA ILE A 97 -9.96 -21.21 5.15
C ILE A 97 -10.28 -19.76 4.84
N LEU A 98 -10.08 -19.34 3.58
CA LEU A 98 -10.31 -17.97 3.11
C LEU A 98 -11.67 -17.78 2.44
N ALA A 99 -12.48 -18.84 2.32
CA ALA A 99 -13.85 -18.73 1.84
C ALA A 99 -14.71 -18.05 2.94
N ASP A 100 -15.37 -16.96 2.56
CA ASP A 100 -16.40 -16.38 3.40
C ASP A 100 -17.59 -17.36 3.42
N GLU A 101 -17.82 -18.03 4.56
CA GLU A 101 -18.92 -18.99 4.72
C GLU A 101 -20.24 -18.32 5.14
N GLU A 102 -20.19 -17.04 5.50
CA GLU A 102 -21.39 -16.31 5.89
C GLU A 102 -22.10 -15.71 4.68
N PRO A 103 -23.42 -15.96 4.51
CA PRO A 103 -24.19 -15.32 3.46
C PRO A 103 -24.22 -13.80 3.68
N GLU A 104 -24.06 -13.02 2.61
CA GLU A 104 -24.25 -11.57 2.67
C GLU A 104 -25.68 -11.28 3.13
N GLU A 105 -25.86 -10.35 4.09
CA GLU A 105 -27.19 -9.90 4.53
C GLU A 105 -27.95 -9.34 3.32
N GLU A 106 -29.15 -9.88 3.06
CA GLU A 106 -30.06 -9.36 2.02
C GLU A 106 -30.52 -7.95 2.42
N LYS A 107 -30.05 -6.94 1.69
CA LYS A 107 -30.49 -5.56 1.86
C LYS A 107 -31.76 -5.30 1.03
N ASP A 108 -32.65 -4.47 1.59
CA ASP A 108 -33.86 -4.03 0.88
C ASP A 108 -33.46 -3.20 -0.36
N PRO A 109 -33.72 -3.67 -1.61
CA PRO A 109 -33.31 -2.99 -2.82
C PRO A 109 -34.01 -1.64 -3.05
N ASN A 110 -35.07 -1.33 -2.29
CA ASN A 110 -35.81 -0.08 -2.38
C ASN A 110 -35.32 0.99 -1.39
N LYS A 111 -34.43 0.64 -0.45
CA LYS A 111 -33.88 1.59 0.49
C LYS A 111 -32.67 2.32 -0.13
N PRO A 112 -32.67 3.66 -0.20
CA PRO A 112 -31.50 4.41 -0.65
C PRO A 112 -30.28 4.05 0.18
N TYR A 113 -29.12 3.94 -0.48
CA TYR A 113 -27.87 3.66 0.19
C TYR A 113 -27.49 4.80 1.16
N SER A 114 -27.02 4.44 2.34
CA SER A 114 -26.52 5.34 3.36
C SER A 114 -25.29 4.76 4.05
N LEU A 115 -24.28 5.59 4.31
CA LEU A 115 -23.07 5.20 5.09
C LEU A 115 -23.38 4.93 6.57
N GLY A 116 -24.60 5.27 7.04
CA GLY A 116 -25.04 5.08 8.40
C GLY A 116 -26.13 6.07 8.83
N PRO A 117 -26.48 6.14 10.11
CA PRO A 117 -27.48 7.08 10.61
C PRO A 117 -27.10 8.53 10.31
N THR A 118 -28.08 9.36 9.97
CA THR A 118 -27.86 10.80 9.78
C THR A 118 -27.46 11.44 11.11
N ILE A 119 -26.35 12.16 11.12
CA ILE A 119 -25.84 12.95 12.23
C ILE A 119 -25.82 14.40 11.77
N SER A 120 -26.37 15.32 12.56
CA SER A 120 -26.50 16.75 12.21
C SER A 120 -25.84 17.69 13.21
N ASP A 121 -25.30 17.17 14.30
CA ASP A 121 -24.73 17.90 15.43
C ASP A 121 -23.31 17.40 15.79
N TRP A 122 -22.57 16.86 14.80
CA TRP A 122 -21.26 16.29 15.06
C TRP A 122 -20.24 17.31 15.57
N ASP A 123 -20.30 18.54 15.12
CA ASP A 123 -19.39 19.58 15.58
C ASP A 123 -19.59 19.88 17.07
N GLU A 124 -20.83 19.90 17.54
CA GLU A 124 -21.17 20.09 18.95
C GLU A 124 -20.73 18.88 19.79
N GLN A 125 -21.03 17.66 19.31
CA GLN A 125 -20.62 16.43 20.00
C GLN A 125 -19.08 16.36 20.12
N ARG A 126 -18.38 16.65 19.02
CA ARG A 126 -16.91 16.67 18.97
C ARG A 126 -16.32 17.74 19.88
N ALA A 127 -16.85 18.96 19.86
CA ALA A 127 -16.39 20.05 20.71
C ALA A 127 -16.57 19.72 22.19
N LYS A 128 -17.69 19.12 22.56
CA LYS A 128 -17.93 18.64 23.93
C LYS A 128 -16.89 17.59 24.32
N TRP A 129 -16.68 16.57 23.47
CA TRP A 129 -15.71 15.52 23.74
C TRP A 129 -14.29 16.07 23.93
N LEU A 130 -13.83 16.97 23.06
CA LEU A 130 -12.50 17.60 23.16
C LEU A 130 -12.35 18.39 24.47
N LYS A 131 -13.40 19.07 24.92
CA LYS A 131 -13.39 19.79 26.19
C LYS A 131 -13.29 18.83 27.39
N GLU A 132 -13.95 17.68 27.33
CA GLU A 132 -13.93 16.66 28.38
C GLU A 132 -12.63 15.83 28.38
N ASN A 133 -11.90 15.84 27.26
CA ASN A 133 -10.66 15.05 27.06
C ASN A 133 -9.45 15.94 26.70
N PRO A 134 -9.00 16.86 27.58
CA PRO A 134 -7.95 17.82 27.24
C PRO A 134 -6.57 17.20 26.99
N HIS A 135 -6.36 15.92 27.35
CA HIS A 135 -5.13 15.17 27.06
C HIS A 135 -5.06 14.65 25.62
N PHE A 136 -6.15 14.78 24.86
CA PHE A 136 -6.24 14.42 23.45
C PHE A 136 -6.57 15.65 22.59
N PRO A 137 -5.68 16.65 22.50
CA PRO A 137 -5.94 17.85 21.73
C PRO A 137 -5.93 17.54 20.23
N ASN A 138 -6.80 18.21 19.48
CA ASN A 138 -6.85 18.11 18.03
C ASN A 138 -5.71 18.87 17.32
N PHE A 139 -4.95 19.70 18.05
CA PHE A 139 -3.72 20.33 17.59
C PHE A 139 -2.58 19.93 18.52
N ILE A 140 -1.54 19.30 17.96
CA ILE A 140 -0.34 18.87 18.72
C ILE A 140 0.51 20.08 19.12
N ARG A 141 0.49 21.16 18.31
CA ARG A 141 1.14 22.45 18.47
C ARG A 141 0.29 23.52 17.78
N PRO A 142 0.55 24.83 18.05
CA PRO A 142 0.00 25.89 17.21
C PRO A 142 0.28 25.58 15.73
N ASN A 143 -0.77 25.59 14.90
CA ASN A 143 -0.72 25.34 13.47
C ASN A 143 -0.31 23.92 13.03
N LYS A 144 -0.14 22.96 13.96
CA LYS A 144 0.10 21.56 13.63
C LYS A 144 -1.08 20.70 14.07
N PRO A 145 -1.99 20.35 13.17
CA PRO A 145 -3.14 19.51 13.49
C PRO A 145 -2.72 18.09 13.85
N ARG A 146 -3.54 17.39 14.66
CA ARG A 146 -3.44 15.95 14.81
C ARG A 146 -3.97 15.31 13.54
N VAL A 147 -3.13 14.49 12.93
CA VAL A 147 -3.43 13.84 11.64
C VAL A 147 -3.43 12.33 11.82
N LEU A 148 -4.44 11.67 11.27
CA LEU A 148 -4.51 10.23 11.11
C LEU A 148 -4.38 9.90 9.62
N LEU A 149 -3.23 9.32 9.22
CA LEU A 149 -3.09 8.75 7.88
C LEU A 149 -3.80 7.41 7.82
N VAL A 150 -4.68 7.24 6.86
CA VAL A 150 -5.48 6.03 6.66
C VAL A 150 -5.17 5.43 5.31
N THR A 151 -4.85 4.16 5.31
CA THR A 151 -4.66 3.36 4.09
C THR A 151 -5.23 1.96 4.33
N GLY A 152 -5.33 1.17 3.28
CA GLY A 152 -5.81 -0.20 3.42
C GLY A 152 -5.66 -1.00 2.13
N SER A 153 -5.87 -2.29 2.24
CA SER A 153 -5.90 -3.22 1.10
C SER A 153 -7.00 -4.25 1.27
N SER A 154 -7.20 -5.07 0.25
CA SER A 154 -8.16 -6.17 0.31
C SER A 154 -7.86 -7.10 1.49
N PRO A 155 -8.88 -7.63 2.20
CA PRO A 155 -8.70 -8.69 3.20
C PRO A 155 -8.22 -10.01 2.61
N LYS A 156 -8.41 -10.22 1.32
CA LYS A 156 -7.99 -11.44 0.61
C LYS A 156 -6.53 -11.33 0.16
N PRO A 157 -5.77 -12.45 0.16
CA PRO A 157 -4.43 -12.49 -0.42
C PRO A 157 -4.44 -12.00 -1.86
N CYS A 158 -3.31 -11.43 -2.28
CA CYS A 158 -3.15 -10.98 -3.66
C CYS A 158 -3.21 -12.16 -4.64
N GLU A 159 -3.91 -11.99 -5.76
CA GLU A 159 -3.92 -12.98 -6.86
C GLU A 159 -2.52 -13.13 -7.48
N ASN A 160 -1.74 -12.06 -7.51
CA ASN A 160 -0.34 -12.09 -7.87
C ASN A 160 0.49 -12.51 -6.66
N PRO A 161 1.29 -13.60 -6.73
CA PRO A 161 1.99 -14.16 -5.57
C PRO A 161 3.03 -13.23 -4.93
N VAL A 162 3.46 -12.17 -5.64
CA VAL A 162 4.38 -11.16 -5.09
C VAL A 162 3.66 -9.86 -4.68
N GLY A 163 2.35 -9.75 -4.92
CA GLY A 163 1.57 -8.54 -4.66
C GLY A 163 1.59 -8.14 -3.19
N ASP A 164 1.42 -9.09 -2.28
CA ASP A 164 1.45 -8.86 -0.83
C ASP A 164 2.79 -8.27 -0.36
N HIS A 165 3.91 -8.66 -0.99
CA HIS A 165 5.22 -8.07 -0.68
C HIS A 165 5.28 -6.59 -1.07
N TYR A 166 4.63 -6.18 -2.16
CA TYR A 166 4.56 -4.76 -2.55
C TYR A 166 3.62 -3.95 -1.67
N LEU A 167 2.53 -4.56 -1.17
CA LEU A 167 1.70 -3.95 -0.13
C LEU A 167 2.49 -3.74 1.16
N LEU A 168 3.31 -4.73 1.57
CA LEU A 168 4.20 -4.60 2.72
C LEU A 168 5.21 -3.46 2.56
N LYS A 169 5.80 -3.28 1.37
CA LYS A 169 6.67 -2.13 1.07
C LYS A 169 5.92 -0.80 1.15
N SER A 170 4.71 -0.76 0.60
CA SER A 170 3.89 0.44 0.62
C SER A 170 3.51 0.86 2.04
N ILE A 171 3.13 -0.08 2.90
CA ILE A 171 2.82 0.24 4.30
C ILE A 171 4.08 0.63 5.08
N LYS A 172 5.22 -0.05 4.88
CA LYS A 172 6.51 0.33 5.47
C LYS A 172 6.88 1.77 5.10
N ASN A 173 6.75 2.15 3.84
CA ASN A 173 7.02 3.50 3.36
C ASN A 173 6.14 4.56 4.06
N LYS A 174 4.86 4.28 4.21
CA LYS A 174 3.92 5.17 4.91
C LYS A 174 4.22 5.26 6.41
N ILE A 175 4.57 4.14 7.05
CA ILE A 175 4.99 4.11 8.47
C ILE A 175 6.21 4.99 8.68
N ASP A 176 7.21 4.93 7.80
CA ASP A 176 8.41 5.74 7.91
C ASP A 176 8.11 7.23 7.81
N TYR A 177 7.34 7.65 6.81
CA TYR A 177 6.92 9.05 6.67
C TYR A 177 6.12 9.51 7.91
N CYS A 178 5.15 8.73 8.35
CA CYS A 178 4.33 9.07 9.51
C CYS A 178 5.18 9.20 10.77
N ARG A 179 6.15 8.30 10.97
CA ARG A 179 7.09 8.34 12.10
C ARG A 179 7.96 9.60 12.08
N LEU A 180 8.46 10.01 10.93
CA LEU A 180 9.27 11.22 10.78
C LEU A 180 8.49 12.50 11.12
N HIS A 181 7.21 12.54 10.77
CA HIS A 181 6.36 13.72 10.89
C HIS A 181 5.44 13.72 12.11
N GLY A 182 5.49 12.66 12.96
CA GLY A 182 4.61 12.53 14.13
C GLY A 182 3.13 12.42 13.72
N ILE A 183 2.85 11.68 12.66
CA ILE A 183 1.51 11.39 12.15
C ILE A 183 1.13 9.98 12.61
N GLU A 184 -0.09 9.81 13.10
CA GLU A 184 -0.65 8.49 13.41
C GLU A 184 -1.06 7.78 12.11
N ILE A 185 -0.94 6.44 12.08
CA ILE A 185 -1.31 5.66 10.89
C ILE A 185 -2.27 4.54 11.24
N PHE A 186 -3.31 4.40 10.42
CA PHE A 186 -4.26 3.30 10.48
C PHE A 186 -4.24 2.51 9.15
N TYR A 187 -3.91 1.23 9.24
CA TYR A 187 -3.92 0.32 8.09
C TYR A 187 -5.09 -0.65 8.20
N ASN A 188 -6.01 -0.58 7.24
CA ASN A 188 -7.22 -1.38 7.22
C ASN A 188 -7.11 -2.59 6.29
N LEU A 189 -7.53 -3.76 6.77
CA LEU A 189 -7.67 -4.98 5.98
C LEU A 189 -9.13 -5.48 5.91
N ALA A 190 -10.08 -4.77 6.55
CA ALA A 190 -11.47 -5.19 6.59
C ALA A 190 -12.32 -4.50 5.51
N LEU A 191 -13.17 -5.25 4.84
CA LEU A 191 -14.22 -4.71 4.00
C LEU A 191 -15.45 -4.42 4.88
N LEU A 192 -15.66 -3.14 5.23
CA LEU A 192 -16.72 -2.75 6.16
C LEU A 192 -18.10 -2.77 5.52
N ASP A 193 -18.19 -2.68 4.21
CA ASP A 193 -19.43 -2.71 3.45
C ASP A 193 -19.21 -3.33 2.07
N ALA A 194 -19.80 -4.49 1.82
CA ALA A 194 -19.62 -5.24 0.58
C ALA A 194 -20.17 -4.50 -0.65
N GLU A 195 -21.21 -3.67 -0.50
CA GLU A 195 -21.75 -2.86 -1.58
C GLU A 195 -20.77 -1.80 -2.05
N MET A 196 -19.92 -1.32 -1.15
CA MET A 196 -18.92 -0.27 -1.41
C MET A 196 -17.55 -0.84 -1.77
N ALA A 197 -17.44 -2.12 -2.13
CA ALA A 197 -16.15 -2.71 -2.46
C ALA A 197 -15.44 -2.02 -3.65
N GLY A 198 -14.12 -2.18 -3.71
CA GLY A 198 -13.23 -1.51 -4.66
C GLY A 198 -12.86 -0.11 -4.16
N PHE A 199 -12.76 0.86 -5.06
CA PHE A 199 -12.34 2.24 -4.71
C PHE A 199 -13.31 2.95 -3.79
N TRP A 200 -14.54 2.49 -3.68
CA TRP A 200 -15.57 3.06 -2.80
C TRP A 200 -15.44 2.62 -1.34
N ALA A 201 -14.70 1.52 -1.08
CA ALA A 201 -14.54 0.96 0.28
C ALA A 201 -13.93 1.95 1.29
N LYS A 202 -13.26 2.99 0.80
CA LYS A 202 -12.70 4.06 1.65
C LYS A 202 -13.77 4.87 2.38
N LEU A 203 -14.95 5.09 1.80
CA LEU A 203 -15.96 6.00 2.37
C LEU A 203 -16.57 5.49 3.68
N PRO A 204 -17.03 4.22 3.79
CA PRO A 204 -17.49 3.68 5.06
C PRO A 204 -16.42 3.73 6.15
N LEU A 205 -15.16 3.43 5.78
CA LEU A 205 -14.03 3.45 6.69
C LEU A 205 -13.73 4.87 7.19
N ILE A 206 -13.63 5.85 6.27
CA ILE A 206 -13.37 7.25 6.62
C ILE A 206 -14.45 7.76 7.57
N ARG A 207 -15.73 7.55 7.25
CA ARG A 207 -16.82 7.95 8.12
C ARG A 207 -16.70 7.34 9.51
N LYS A 208 -16.42 6.04 9.59
CA LYS A 208 -16.24 5.35 10.87
C LYS A 208 -15.10 5.92 11.69
N LEU A 209 -13.96 6.21 11.07
CA LEU A 209 -12.79 6.75 11.75
C LEU A 209 -13.01 8.20 12.20
N LEU A 210 -13.66 9.05 11.41
CA LEU A 210 -14.00 10.42 11.84
C LEU A 210 -14.84 10.41 13.11
N LEU A 211 -15.84 9.52 13.19
CA LEU A 211 -16.73 9.40 14.36
C LEU A 211 -16.05 8.74 15.57
N SER A 212 -15.06 7.86 15.34
CA SER A 212 -14.38 7.14 16.41
C SER A 212 -13.16 7.88 16.97
N HIS A 213 -12.65 8.89 16.23
CA HIS A 213 -11.45 9.65 16.57
C HIS A 213 -11.74 11.16 16.59
N PRO A 214 -12.52 11.65 17.58
CA PRO A 214 -12.85 13.08 17.69
C PRO A 214 -11.63 13.97 17.91
N GLU A 215 -10.52 13.43 18.43
CA GLU A 215 -9.23 14.11 18.58
C GLU A 215 -8.49 14.38 17.28
N VAL A 216 -8.80 13.65 16.22
CA VAL A 216 -8.18 13.85 14.91
C VAL A 216 -8.74 15.10 14.26
N GLU A 217 -7.85 16.04 13.86
CA GLU A 217 -8.25 17.24 13.13
C GLU A 217 -8.35 16.99 11.63
N PHE A 218 -7.37 16.26 11.05
CA PHE A 218 -7.41 15.83 9.65
C PHE A 218 -7.21 14.32 9.52
N LEU A 219 -8.10 13.67 8.81
CA LEU A 219 -7.87 12.34 8.26
C LEU A 219 -7.19 12.50 6.90
N TRP A 220 -6.06 11.81 6.70
CA TRP A 220 -5.36 11.77 5.43
C TRP A 220 -5.55 10.39 4.79
N TRP A 221 -6.42 10.31 3.79
CA TRP A 221 -6.53 9.10 2.99
C TRP A 221 -5.37 8.96 2.02
N MET A 222 -4.83 7.75 1.87
CA MET A 222 -3.81 7.42 0.88
C MET A 222 -4.01 6.00 0.38
N ASP A 223 -4.19 5.84 -0.94
CA ASP A 223 -4.36 4.52 -1.57
C ASP A 223 -3.13 3.62 -1.33
N SER A 224 -3.35 2.29 -1.33
CA SER A 224 -2.30 1.31 -1.05
C SER A 224 -1.19 1.28 -2.10
N ASP A 225 -1.46 1.70 -3.33
CA ASP A 225 -0.52 1.80 -4.44
C ASP A 225 0.12 3.19 -4.58
N ALA A 226 -0.05 4.08 -3.61
CA ALA A 226 0.66 5.34 -3.50
C ALA A 226 1.81 5.24 -2.49
N MET A 227 2.93 5.91 -2.76
CA MET A 227 4.13 5.90 -1.91
C MET A 227 4.66 7.31 -1.70
N PHE A 228 5.12 7.61 -0.48
CA PHE A 228 5.91 8.81 -0.22
C PHE A 228 7.27 8.71 -0.89
N THR A 229 7.61 9.71 -1.67
CA THR A 229 8.90 9.83 -2.36
C THR A 229 9.72 11.03 -1.86
N ASP A 230 9.10 11.93 -1.09
CA ASP A 230 9.79 12.96 -0.32
C ASP A 230 9.54 12.74 1.17
N MET A 231 10.51 12.15 1.87
CA MET A 231 10.40 11.86 3.29
C MET A 231 10.59 13.10 4.17
N ALA A 232 11.18 14.18 3.63
CA ALA A 232 11.46 15.39 4.38
C ALA A 232 10.38 16.47 4.26
N PHE A 233 9.53 16.39 3.23
CA PHE A 233 8.49 17.41 3.00
C PHE A 233 7.40 17.35 4.06
N GLU A 234 7.13 18.47 4.70
CA GLU A 234 6.02 18.64 5.66
C GLU A 234 4.88 19.43 5.00
N LEU A 235 3.64 18.98 5.21
CA LEU A 235 2.47 19.65 4.64
C LEU A 235 2.34 21.09 5.15
N PRO A 236 1.98 22.05 4.29
CA PRO A 236 1.82 23.46 4.66
C PRO A 236 0.47 23.71 5.38
N TRP A 237 0.32 23.23 6.60
CA TRP A 237 -0.93 23.20 7.38
C TRP A 237 -1.60 24.58 7.49
N GLU A 238 -0.84 25.65 7.60
CA GLU A 238 -1.38 27.01 7.66
C GLU A 238 -2.18 27.38 6.39
N ARG A 239 -1.80 26.84 5.23
CA ARG A 239 -2.53 27.01 3.97
C ARG A 239 -3.92 26.42 4.03
N TYR A 240 -4.13 25.38 4.83
CA TYR A 240 -5.36 24.59 4.87
C TYR A 240 -6.29 24.93 6.04
N LYS A 241 -5.96 25.95 6.81
CA LYS A 241 -6.70 26.29 8.04
C LYS A 241 -8.19 26.57 7.81
N ASP A 242 -8.57 27.11 6.65
CA ASP A 242 -9.93 27.51 6.32
C ASP A 242 -10.68 26.47 5.46
N TYR A 243 -10.02 25.35 5.11
CA TYR A 243 -10.54 24.33 4.23
C TYR A 243 -10.83 23.01 4.97
N ASN A 244 -11.87 22.31 4.49
CA ASN A 244 -12.31 21.04 5.04
C ASN A 244 -11.86 19.84 4.18
N LEU A 245 -11.64 20.05 2.89
CA LEU A 245 -11.16 19.04 1.97
C LEU A 245 -9.99 19.59 1.15
N VAL A 246 -8.88 18.85 1.15
CA VAL A 246 -7.71 19.18 0.31
C VAL A 246 -7.42 17.99 -0.59
N MET A 247 -7.45 18.20 -1.89
CA MET A 247 -7.16 17.19 -2.92
C MET A 247 -6.13 17.71 -3.90
N HIS A 248 -5.31 16.82 -4.46
CA HIS A 248 -4.52 17.22 -5.63
C HIS A 248 -5.43 17.48 -6.82
N GLY A 249 -5.29 18.64 -7.46
CA GLY A 249 -6.11 18.99 -8.61
C GLY A 249 -5.98 20.44 -9.03
N TRP A 250 -6.75 20.78 -10.07
CA TRP A 250 -6.73 22.09 -10.69
C TRP A 250 -8.15 22.67 -10.82
N ASN A 251 -8.36 23.87 -10.29
CA ASN A 251 -9.66 24.54 -10.30
C ASN A 251 -10.27 24.63 -11.70
N GLU A 252 -9.51 25.05 -12.70
CA GLU A 252 -9.96 25.13 -14.09
C GLU A 252 -10.45 23.79 -14.62
N MET A 253 -9.67 22.70 -14.38
CA MET A 253 -10.03 21.37 -14.86
C MET A 253 -11.30 20.84 -14.21
N VAL A 254 -11.50 21.09 -12.91
CA VAL A 254 -12.66 20.60 -12.16
C VAL A 254 -13.89 21.46 -12.44
N TYR A 255 -13.80 22.77 -12.21
CA TYR A 255 -14.99 23.64 -12.19
C TYR A 255 -15.39 24.16 -13.58
N ASP A 256 -14.42 24.44 -14.47
CA ASP A 256 -14.69 25.03 -15.77
C ASP A 256 -14.78 23.97 -16.86
N GLN A 257 -13.82 23.04 -16.89
CA GLN A 257 -13.76 21.99 -17.92
C GLN A 257 -14.54 20.74 -17.54
N LYS A 258 -14.86 20.50 -16.27
CA LYS A 258 -15.45 19.27 -15.75
C LYS A 258 -14.69 18.03 -16.21
N ASN A 259 -13.36 18.11 -16.24
CA ASN A 259 -12.51 17.02 -16.71
C ASN A 259 -12.38 15.97 -15.60
N TRP A 260 -12.65 14.70 -15.91
CA TRP A 260 -12.67 13.61 -14.94
C TRP A 260 -11.33 13.35 -14.22
N ILE A 261 -10.21 13.79 -14.81
CA ILE A 261 -8.88 13.76 -14.19
C ILE A 261 -8.48 15.09 -13.54
N GLY A 262 -9.41 16.02 -13.38
CA GLY A 262 -9.15 17.35 -12.82
C GLY A 262 -8.72 17.35 -11.36
N LEU A 263 -8.98 16.27 -10.64
CA LEU A 263 -8.48 15.98 -9.29
C LEU A 263 -8.17 14.50 -9.14
N ASN A 264 -7.55 14.12 -8.00
CA ASN A 264 -7.31 12.72 -7.67
C ASN A 264 -7.79 12.39 -6.24
N THR A 265 -8.45 11.24 -6.07
CA THR A 265 -9.01 10.75 -4.81
C THR A 265 -8.15 9.68 -4.12
N GLY A 266 -6.98 9.38 -4.66
CA GLY A 266 -6.06 8.41 -4.08
C GLY A 266 -5.17 8.96 -2.97
N SER A 267 -5.12 10.31 -2.81
CA SER A 267 -4.50 10.97 -1.66
C SER A 267 -5.20 12.31 -1.39
N PHE A 268 -5.84 12.44 -0.23
CA PHE A 268 -6.54 13.65 0.16
C PHE A 268 -6.65 13.81 1.68
N LEU A 269 -6.82 15.05 2.13
CA LEU A 269 -7.05 15.41 3.52
C LEU A 269 -8.51 15.78 3.72
N LEU A 270 -9.13 15.26 4.78
CA LEU A 270 -10.50 15.57 5.16
C LEU A 270 -10.53 16.01 6.62
N ARG A 271 -10.96 17.24 6.88
CA ARG A 271 -11.08 17.80 8.24
C ARG A 271 -12.25 17.14 8.96
N ASN A 272 -12.04 16.70 10.19
CA ASN A 272 -13.06 16.10 11.02
C ASN A 272 -14.07 17.17 11.49
N GLY A 273 -15.30 17.04 11.05
CA GLY A 273 -16.41 17.93 11.38
C GLY A 273 -17.68 17.54 10.65
N GLN A 274 -18.77 18.24 10.91
CA GLN A 274 -20.09 17.99 10.30
C GLN A 274 -20.00 18.05 8.75
N TRP A 275 -19.30 19.04 8.22
CA TRP A 275 -19.11 19.19 6.77
C TRP A 275 -18.51 17.92 6.11
N ALA A 276 -17.61 17.24 6.82
CA ALA A 276 -17.00 16.02 6.29
C ALA A 276 -18.02 14.87 6.20
N LEU A 277 -18.91 14.74 7.19
CA LEU A 277 -19.99 13.76 7.16
C LEU A 277 -20.96 14.06 6.02
N ASP A 278 -21.31 15.34 5.85
CA ASP A 278 -22.25 15.78 4.82
C ASP A 278 -21.73 15.52 3.40
N ILE A 279 -20.43 15.78 3.13
CA ILE A 279 -19.86 15.51 1.80
C ILE A 279 -19.70 14.01 1.55
N LEU A 280 -19.36 13.21 2.55
CA LEU A 280 -19.32 11.75 2.43
C LEU A 280 -20.71 11.18 2.09
N ASP A 281 -21.78 11.68 2.75
CA ASP A 281 -23.16 11.27 2.50
C ASP A 281 -23.65 11.73 1.10
N ALA A 282 -23.12 12.86 0.58
CA ALA A 282 -23.40 13.30 -0.79
C ALA A 282 -22.61 12.50 -1.86
N TRP A 283 -21.44 12.02 -1.51
CA TRP A 283 -20.53 11.28 -2.42
C TRP A 283 -20.92 9.81 -2.57
N ALA A 284 -21.26 9.15 -1.46
CA ALA A 284 -21.48 7.72 -1.36
C ALA A 284 -22.63 7.14 -2.24
N PRO A 285 -23.74 7.83 -2.54
CA PRO A 285 -24.86 7.26 -3.29
C PRO A 285 -24.54 6.75 -4.69
N MET A 286 -23.41 7.15 -5.29
CA MET A 286 -22.96 6.65 -6.60
C MET A 286 -22.15 5.35 -6.49
N GLY A 287 -21.80 4.93 -5.26
CA GLY A 287 -20.87 3.86 -4.97
C GLY A 287 -21.39 2.43 -4.94
N PRO A 288 -22.66 2.15 -4.55
CA PRO A 288 -23.13 0.79 -4.40
C PRO A 288 -23.03 -0.04 -5.68
N LYS A 289 -22.48 -1.26 -5.56
CA LYS A 289 -22.26 -2.19 -6.67
C LYS A 289 -23.54 -2.47 -7.47
N GLY A 290 -23.37 -2.91 -8.73
CA GLY A 290 -24.43 -3.31 -9.62
C GLY A 290 -25.13 -2.10 -10.27
N LYS A 291 -26.43 -2.18 -10.41
CA LYS A 291 -27.23 -1.25 -11.21
C LYS A 291 -27.04 0.23 -10.84
N ILE A 292 -26.91 0.54 -9.53
CA ILE A 292 -26.72 1.93 -9.08
C ILE A 292 -25.40 2.47 -9.61
N ARG A 293 -24.29 1.74 -9.43
CA ARG A 293 -22.95 2.14 -9.87
C ARG A 293 -22.87 2.22 -11.41
N GLU A 294 -23.51 1.29 -12.11
CA GLU A 294 -23.58 1.30 -13.57
C GLU A 294 -24.34 2.50 -14.13
N GLU A 295 -25.51 2.82 -13.58
CA GLU A 295 -26.30 4.00 -14.00
C GLU A 295 -25.59 5.30 -13.65
N ALA A 296 -25.00 5.39 -12.46
CA ALA A 296 -24.15 6.53 -12.09
C ALA A 296 -22.97 6.67 -13.07
N GLY A 297 -22.33 5.59 -13.47
CA GLY A 297 -21.26 5.59 -14.47
C GLY A 297 -21.69 6.18 -15.83
N LYS A 298 -22.90 5.86 -16.30
CA LYS A 298 -23.46 6.46 -17.52
C LYS A 298 -23.66 7.96 -17.39
N ILE A 299 -24.15 8.44 -16.23
CA ILE A 299 -24.31 9.85 -15.94
C ILE A 299 -22.94 10.53 -15.97
N LEU A 300 -21.97 10.00 -15.23
CA LEU A 300 -20.62 10.58 -15.15
C LEU A 300 -19.93 10.62 -16.52
N THR A 301 -20.09 9.59 -17.37
CA THR A 301 -19.52 9.58 -18.74
C THR A 301 -20.16 10.63 -19.62
N ARG A 302 -21.44 10.96 -19.45
CA ARG A 302 -22.14 12.00 -20.21
C ARG A 302 -21.75 13.41 -19.75
N GLU A 303 -21.60 13.60 -18.45
CA GLU A 303 -21.43 14.94 -17.83
C GLU A 303 -19.97 15.40 -17.73
N LEU A 304 -19.04 14.45 -17.69
CA LEU A 304 -17.62 14.74 -17.50
C LEU A 304 -16.83 14.63 -18.81
N LYS A 305 -16.01 15.62 -19.05
CA LYS A 305 -15.13 15.68 -20.22
C LYS A 305 -14.09 14.55 -20.19
N ASP A 306 -13.91 13.92 -21.35
CA ASP A 306 -12.88 12.91 -21.64
C ASP A 306 -12.99 11.63 -20.79
N ARG A 307 -14.09 11.42 -20.06
CA ARG A 307 -14.28 10.23 -19.25
C ARG A 307 -14.63 9.02 -20.13
N PRO A 308 -13.86 7.92 -20.07
CA PRO A 308 -14.21 6.68 -20.77
C PRO A 308 -15.46 6.02 -20.17
N VAL A 309 -16.06 5.11 -20.94
CA VAL A 309 -17.30 4.41 -20.52
C VAL A 309 -16.94 3.28 -19.57
N PHE A 310 -17.26 3.44 -18.30
CA PHE A 310 -17.18 2.40 -17.28
C PHE A 310 -18.11 2.75 -16.09
N GLU A 311 -18.25 1.83 -15.12
CA GLU A 311 -19.03 2.05 -13.90
C GLU A 311 -18.55 3.30 -13.14
N ALA A 312 -19.36 3.82 -12.22
CA ALA A 312 -18.98 5.00 -11.45
C ALA A 312 -17.76 4.69 -10.53
N ASP A 313 -16.74 5.52 -10.64
CA ASP A 313 -15.60 5.57 -9.74
C ASP A 313 -15.71 6.77 -8.80
N ASP A 314 -15.03 6.67 -7.70
CA ASP A 314 -15.05 7.68 -6.63
C ASP A 314 -14.47 9.02 -7.08
N GLN A 315 -13.43 9.02 -7.91
CA GLN A 315 -12.82 10.23 -8.46
C GLN A 315 -13.76 11.01 -9.38
N SER A 316 -14.33 10.34 -10.38
CA SER A 316 -15.31 10.97 -11.29
C SER A 316 -16.52 11.50 -10.55
N ALA A 317 -17.01 10.73 -9.54
CA ALA A 317 -18.11 11.16 -8.70
C ALA A 317 -17.78 12.42 -7.89
N MET A 318 -16.55 12.55 -7.37
CA MET A 318 -16.12 13.77 -6.67
C MET A 318 -16.01 14.97 -7.62
N VAL A 319 -15.42 14.79 -8.82
CA VAL A 319 -15.38 15.86 -9.83
C VAL A 319 -16.79 16.32 -10.17
N TYR A 320 -17.72 15.39 -10.42
CA TYR A 320 -19.11 15.70 -10.72
C TYR A 320 -19.80 16.45 -9.57
N LEU A 321 -19.63 15.99 -8.35
CA LEU A 321 -20.21 16.61 -7.15
C LEU A 321 -19.72 18.05 -6.98
N LEU A 322 -18.42 18.29 -7.08
CA LEU A 322 -17.85 19.62 -6.94
C LEU A 322 -18.23 20.55 -8.10
N ALA A 323 -18.20 20.05 -9.33
CA ALA A 323 -18.52 20.84 -10.52
C ALA A 323 -20.00 21.24 -10.61
N THR A 324 -20.91 20.37 -10.12
CA THR A 324 -22.36 20.62 -10.18
C THR A 324 -22.92 21.32 -8.95
N GLN A 325 -22.20 21.26 -7.82
CA GLN A 325 -22.63 21.84 -6.55
C GLN A 325 -21.54 22.76 -5.96
N LYS A 326 -20.89 23.56 -6.81
CA LYS A 326 -19.79 24.45 -6.43
C LYS A 326 -20.18 25.41 -5.30
N ASP A 327 -21.37 25.99 -5.37
CA ASP A 327 -21.87 26.95 -4.37
C ASP A 327 -22.05 26.32 -2.98
N LYS A 328 -22.28 25.01 -2.93
CA LYS A 328 -22.43 24.25 -1.67
C LYS A 328 -21.09 23.84 -1.06
N TRP A 329 -20.15 23.40 -1.89
CA TRP A 329 -18.94 22.72 -1.41
C TRP A 329 -17.66 23.51 -1.64
N GLY A 330 -17.61 24.33 -2.72
CA GLY A 330 -16.37 24.88 -3.26
C GLY A 330 -15.57 25.74 -2.27
N ASP A 331 -16.23 26.53 -1.43
CA ASP A 331 -15.57 27.43 -0.47
C ASP A 331 -14.75 26.68 0.60
N LYS A 332 -15.03 25.39 0.82
CA LYS A 332 -14.34 24.54 1.80
C LYS A 332 -13.42 23.50 1.18
N VAL A 333 -13.25 23.57 -0.16
CA VAL A 333 -12.37 22.65 -0.92
C VAL A 333 -11.15 23.40 -1.43
N TYR A 334 -9.96 22.86 -1.16
CA TYR A 334 -8.70 23.35 -1.71
C TYR A 334 -8.15 22.32 -2.70
N LEU A 335 -8.01 22.71 -3.97
CA LEU A 335 -7.36 21.90 -4.98
C LEU A 335 -5.87 22.25 -5.03
N GLU A 336 -5.04 21.37 -4.48
CA GLU A 336 -3.61 21.57 -4.33
C GLU A 336 -2.86 21.21 -5.61
N SER A 337 -2.17 22.18 -6.18
CA SER A 337 -1.37 22.02 -7.39
C SER A 337 0.08 22.50 -7.24
N ALA A 338 0.43 23.08 -6.06
CA ALA A 338 1.77 23.61 -5.85
C ALA A 338 2.80 22.52 -5.53
N TYR A 339 2.36 21.38 -5.03
CA TYR A 339 3.18 20.20 -4.81
C TYR A 339 2.39 18.92 -5.12
N TYR A 340 3.08 17.78 -5.23
CA TYR A 340 2.46 16.51 -5.58
C TYR A 340 1.89 15.80 -4.36
N LEU A 341 0.73 16.24 -3.85
CA LEU A 341 -0.09 15.45 -2.92
C LEU A 341 -0.53 14.13 -3.59
N HIS A 342 -0.66 14.14 -4.93
CA HIS A 342 -0.71 13.01 -5.82
C HIS A 342 0.21 13.25 -7.03
N GLY A 343 1.17 12.35 -7.27
CA GLY A 343 2.05 12.39 -8.43
C GLY A 343 1.88 11.16 -9.30
N TYR A 344 1.48 11.33 -10.56
CA TYR A 344 1.31 10.21 -11.47
C TYR A 344 2.65 9.56 -11.81
N TRP A 345 2.79 8.28 -11.49
CA TRP A 345 4.04 7.51 -11.62
C TRP A 345 4.64 7.54 -13.02
N GLY A 346 3.79 7.53 -14.08
CA GLY A 346 4.23 7.45 -15.46
C GLY A 346 5.09 8.63 -15.95
N ILE A 347 5.02 9.78 -15.26
CA ILE A 347 5.84 10.97 -15.58
C ILE A 347 6.97 11.21 -14.57
N LEU A 348 6.99 10.50 -13.45
CA LEU A 348 7.92 10.76 -12.34
C LEU A 348 9.05 9.74 -12.26
N VAL A 349 8.74 8.44 -12.35
CA VAL A 349 9.67 7.37 -11.97
C VAL A 349 10.93 7.33 -12.85
N ASP A 350 10.81 7.63 -14.13
CA ASP A 350 11.94 7.61 -15.05
C ASP A 350 12.89 8.82 -14.86
N ARG A 351 12.49 9.81 -14.02
CA ARG A 351 13.28 11.00 -13.72
C ARG A 351 13.96 10.97 -12.34
N TYR A 352 13.82 9.92 -11.58
CA TYR A 352 14.35 9.87 -10.21
C TYR A 352 15.88 10.02 -10.14
N GLU A 353 16.65 9.46 -11.08
CA GLU A 353 18.09 9.64 -11.13
C GLU A 353 18.46 11.11 -11.39
N GLU A 354 17.79 11.78 -12.31
CA GLU A 354 17.94 13.22 -12.56
C GLU A 354 17.61 14.04 -11.30
N MET A 355 16.53 13.66 -10.58
CA MET A 355 16.14 14.34 -9.34
C MET A 355 17.21 14.20 -8.25
N ILE A 356 17.79 13.00 -8.09
CA ILE A 356 18.87 12.76 -7.12
C ILE A 356 20.12 13.58 -7.43
N GLU A 357 20.45 13.76 -8.72
CA GLU A 357 21.63 14.50 -9.15
C GLU A 357 21.49 16.00 -8.96
N ASN A 358 20.28 16.57 -9.13
CA ASN A 358 20.09 18.02 -9.24
C ASN A 358 19.34 18.63 -8.06
N TYR A 359 18.67 17.84 -7.22
CA TYR A 359 17.79 18.34 -6.17
C TYR A 359 17.96 17.54 -4.87
N HIS A 360 17.20 17.90 -3.85
CA HIS A 360 17.19 17.26 -2.53
C HIS A 360 15.77 17.11 -2.01
N PRO A 361 15.51 16.21 -1.05
CA PRO A 361 14.21 16.08 -0.38
C PRO A 361 13.77 17.40 0.30
N GLY A 362 12.48 17.52 0.56
CA GLY A 362 11.87 18.68 1.23
C GLY A 362 11.20 19.67 0.29
N LEU A 363 11.09 19.37 -1.01
CA LEU A 363 10.51 20.25 -2.02
C LEU A 363 9.03 19.91 -2.31
N GLY A 364 8.67 18.64 -2.31
CA GLY A 364 7.32 18.14 -2.53
C GLY A 364 6.78 18.31 -3.96
N ASP A 365 7.45 19.09 -4.82
CA ASP A 365 7.02 19.49 -6.16
C ASP A 365 7.64 18.63 -7.28
N HIS A 366 7.60 19.11 -8.55
CA HIS A 366 8.11 18.39 -9.72
C HIS A 366 9.61 18.07 -9.67
N ARG A 367 10.37 18.72 -8.81
CA ARG A 367 11.81 18.53 -8.58
C ARG A 367 12.08 17.36 -7.64
N TRP A 368 11.19 17.16 -6.65
CA TRP A 368 11.23 16.04 -5.72
C TRP A 368 9.81 15.78 -5.19
N PRO A 369 9.02 14.93 -5.84
CA PRO A 369 7.58 14.78 -5.56
C PRO A 369 7.33 14.19 -4.18
N LEU A 370 6.32 14.73 -3.47
CA LEU A 370 5.91 14.18 -2.16
C LEU A 370 5.41 12.77 -2.30
N VAL A 371 4.47 12.54 -3.21
CA VAL A 371 3.83 11.24 -3.44
C VAL A 371 3.98 10.81 -4.87
N THR A 372 4.33 9.54 -5.08
CA THR A 372 4.19 8.85 -6.37
C THR A 372 3.09 7.81 -6.26
N HIS A 373 2.07 7.94 -7.10
CA HIS A 373 0.88 7.09 -7.09
C HIS A 373 0.80 6.26 -8.38
N PHE A 374 0.66 4.95 -8.23
CA PHE A 374 0.70 3.96 -9.30
C PHE A 374 -0.69 3.69 -9.89
N VAL A 375 -1.38 4.78 -10.27
CA VAL A 375 -2.70 4.71 -10.92
C VAL A 375 -2.66 3.79 -12.12
N GLY A 376 -3.65 2.90 -12.23
CA GLY A 376 -3.75 1.91 -13.31
C GLY A 376 -2.89 0.66 -13.10
N CYS A 377 -2.00 0.66 -12.10
CA CYS A 377 -1.28 -0.53 -11.67
C CYS A 377 -2.12 -1.32 -10.65
N LYS A 378 -2.22 -2.63 -10.83
CA LYS A 378 -2.89 -3.53 -9.88
C LYS A 378 -1.90 -4.59 -9.39
N PRO A 379 -1.00 -4.25 -8.44
CA PRO A 379 0.06 -5.16 -8.00
C PRO A 379 -0.47 -6.45 -7.38
N CYS A 380 -1.66 -6.43 -6.80
CA CYS A 380 -2.34 -7.61 -6.27
C CYS A 380 -3.12 -8.39 -7.32
N GLY A 381 -3.52 -7.79 -8.43
CA GLY A 381 -4.29 -8.42 -9.49
C GLY A 381 -3.43 -9.13 -10.53
N LYS A 382 -4.07 -9.89 -11.39
CA LYS A 382 -3.43 -10.46 -12.59
C LYS A 382 -3.37 -9.47 -13.74
N PHE A 383 -4.31 -8.55 -13.80
CA PHE A 383 -4.48 -7.57 -14.87
C PHE A 383 -4.66 -6.17 -14.31
N GLY A 384 -4.20 -5.18 -15.03
CA GLY A 384 -4.35 -3.75 -14.79
C GLY A 384 -4.26 -3.02 -16.12
N ASP A 385 -4.25 -1.69 -16.09
CA ASP A 385 -4.09 -0.87 -17.29
C ASP A 385 -2.65 -0.97 -17.86
N TYR A 386 -1.73 -1.45 -17.03
CA TYR A 386 -0.32 -1.66 -17.38
C TYR A 386 0.11 -3.10 -17.07
N PRO A 387 1.16 -3.61 -17.79
CA PRO A 387 1.76 -4.90 -17.45
C PRO A 387 2.24 -4.94 -16.00
N VAL A 388 1.86 -5.98 -15.26
CA VAL A 388 2.16 -6.13 -13.83
C VAL A 388 3.67 -6.03 -13.56
N GLU A 389 4.50 -6.69 -14.39
CA GLU A 389 5.96 -6.63 -14.23
C GLU A 389 6.52 -5.20 -14.33
N ARG A 390 6.00 -4.38 -15.27
CA ARG A 390 6.38 -2.96 -15.37
C ARG A 390 5.99 -2.21 -14.10
N CYS A 391 4.76 -2.42 -13.62
CA CYS A 391 4.28 -1.82 -12.38
C CYS A 391 5.18 -2.17 -11.20
N LEU A 392 5.44 -3.46 -10.97
CA LEU A 392 6.25 -3.94 -9.86
C LEU A 392 7.68 -3.39 -9.92
N LYS A 393 8.29 -3.37 -11.11
CA LYS A 393 9.63 -2.79 -11.31
C LYS A 393 9.67 -1.30 -10.95
N GLN A 394 8.67 -0.54 -11.38
CA GLN A 394 8.63 0.89 -11.10
C GLN A 394 8.25 1.18 -9.63
N MET A 395 7.43 0.34 -9.02
CA MET A 395 7.17 0.41 -7.58
C MET A 395 8.43 0.13 -6.74
N ASP A 396 9.27 -0.84 -7.14
CA ASP A 396 10.58 -1.06 -6.50
C ASP A 396 11.46 0.20 -6.56
N ARG A 397 11.48 0.89 -7.71
CA ARG A 397 12.26 2.13 -7.87
C ARG A 397 11.75 3.26 -7.00
N ALA A 398 10.44 3.47 -6.96
CA ALA A 398 9.81 4.49 -6.12
C ALA A 398 10.03 4.21 -4.63
N PHE A 399 9.87 2.94 -4.22
CA PHE A 399 10.16 2.52 -2.86
C PHE A 399 11.62 2.84 -2.49
N ASN A 400 12.58 2.42 -3.32
CA ASN A 400 14.01 2.65 -3.05
C ASN A 400 14.38 4.13 -3.07
N PHE A 401 13.70 4.96 -3.88
CA PHE A 401 13.90 6.40 -3.90
C PHE A 401 13.53 7.04 -2.55
N GLY A 402 12.37 6.68 -1.99
CA GLY A 402 11.98 7.11 -0.63
C GLY A 402 12.80 6.45 0.47
N ASP A 403 13.01 5.12 0.38
CA ASP A 403 13.72 4.33 1.40
C ASP A 403 15.21 4.74 1.55
N ASN A 404 15.85 5.22 0.47
CA ASN A 404 17.21 5.74 0.55
C ASN A 404 17.33 6.92 1.52
N GLN A 405 16.32 7.78 1.64
CA GLN A 405 16.31 8.89 2.58
C GLN A 405 16.31 8.38 4.03
N ILE A 406 15.63 7.27 4.29
CA ILE A 406 15.61 6.59 5.59
C ILE A 406 16.93 5.85 5.84
N LEU A 407 17.43 5.11 4.86
CA LEU A 407 18.66 4.33 4.97
C LEU A 407 19.88 5.24 5.19
N GLN A 408 19.92 6.42 4.58
CA GLN A 408 20.99 7.41 4.75
C GLN A 408 21.13 7.88 6.20
N MET A 409 20.04 7.96 6.95
CA MET A 409 20.06 8.25 8.39
C MET A 409 20.91 7.23 9.16
N TYR A 410 20.93 5.99 8.70
CA TYR A 410 21.68 4.87 9.28
C TYR A 410 23.02 4.59 8.56
N GLY A 411 23.38 5.40 7.58
CA GLY A 411 24.66 5.26 6.84
C GLY A 411 24.64 4.25 5.72
N PHE A 412 23.48 3.98 5.13
CA PHE A 412 23.30 3.04 4.01
C PHE A 412 22.53 3.67 2.85
N THR A 413 22.62 3.07 1.68
CA THR A 413 21.79 3.38 0.52
C THR A 413 21.66 2.13 -0.36
N HIS A 414 20.61 2.03 -1.17
CA HIS A 414 20.54 1.01 -2.21
C HIS A 414 21.64 1.21 -3.24
N ASN A 415 22.17 0.11 -3.83
CA ASN A 415 23.21 0.19 -4.86
C ASN A 415 22.74 0.96 -6.10
N SER A 416 21.47 0.85 -6.43
CA SER A 416 20.72 1.64 -7.43
C SER A 416 19.24 1.59 -7.08
N LEU A 417 18.42 2.44 -7.71
CA LEU A 417 16.96 2.43 -7.49
C LEU A 417 16.30 1.08 -7.88
N ALA A 418 16.91 0.29 -8.74
CA ALA A 418 16.41 -1.04 -9.10
C ALA A 418 17.00 -2.17 -8.24
N SER A 419 17.90 -1.86 -7.29
CA SER A 419 18.63 -2.88 -6.52
C SER A 419 17.98 -3.12 -5.15
N ARG A 420 17.84 -4.40 -4.79
CA ARG A 420 17.49 -4.81 -3.42
C ARG A 420 18.69 -4.87 -2.48
N ARG A 421 19.93 -4.72 -3.03
CA ARG A 421 21.16 -4.70 -2.23
C ARG A 421 21.47 -3.29 -1.79
N VAL A 422 21.95 -3.17 -0.55
CA VAL A 422 22.41 -1.91 0.03
C VAL A 422 23.93 -1.88 0.14
N LYS A 423 24.50 -0.67 0.12
CA LYS A 423 25.90 -0.40 0.41
C LYS A 423 26.01 0.57 1.57
N ARG A 424 27.10 0.45 2.33
CA ARG A 424 27.44 1.40 3.38
C ARG A 424 28.01 2.68 2.76
N ILE A 425 27.53 3.83 3.19
CA ILE A 425 27.98 5.16 2.75
C ILE A 425 28.64 5.95 3.88
N ARG A 426 28.47 5.51 5.14
CA ARG A 426 29.08 6.13 6.30
C ARG A 426 29.54 5.05 7.28
N ASN A 427 30.78 5.17 7.78
CA ASN A 427 31.29 4.30 8.84
C ASN A 427 30.69 4.69 10.18
N GLU A 428 30.56 3.71 11.07
CA GLU A 428 30.22 3.95 12.46
C GLU A 428 31.33 4.76 13.15
N THR A 429 30.94 5.64 14.04
CA THR A 429 31.85 6.49 14.82
C THR A 429 31.79 6.08 16.28
N ARG A 430 32.82 6.47 17.04
CA ARG A 430 32.82 6.26 18.51
C ARG A 430 31.84 7.20 19.24
N ASN A 431 31.43 8.28 18.58
CA ASN A 431 30.49 9.28 19.09
C ASN A 431 29.27 9.37 18.17
N PRO A 432 28.40 8.34 18.13
CA PRO A 432 27.30 8.28 17.17
C PRO A 432 26.24 9.37 17.36
N LEU A 433 26.12 9.93 18.58
CA LEU A 433 25.14 11.00 18.88
C LEU A 433 25.60 12.39 18.45
N GLU A 434 26.87 12.58 18.09
CA GLU A 434 27.39 13.84 17.55
C GLU A 434 27.10 13.98 16.03
N PHE A 435 26.63 12.92 15.41
CA PHE A 435 26.28 12.96 13.99
C PHE A 435 25.11 13.93 13.75
N LYS A 436 25.34 14.91 12.89
CA LYS A 436 24.32 15.86 12.43
C LYS A 436 23.73 15.38 11.10
N ASP A 437 22.43 15.23 11.06
CA ASP A 437 21.65 15.01 9.85
C ASP A 437 21.19 16.36 9.30
N GLU A 438 21.61 16.69 8.07
CA GLU A 438 21.30 17.97 7.42
C GLU A 438 19.80 18.22 7.26
N LEU A 439 19.03 17.16 7.01
CA LEU A 439 17.57 17.23 6.90
C LEU A 439 16.85 17.21 8.26
N GLY A 440 17.58 16.95 9.35
CA GLY A 440 17.01 16.85 10.70
C GLY A 440 16.05 15.69 10.90
N LEU A 441 16.22 14.59 10.15
CA LEU A 441 15.36 13.41 10.20
C LEU A 441 15.88 12.32 11.15
N LEU A 442 17.16 12.41 11.57
CA LEU A 442 17.85 11.36 12.32
C LEU A 442 17.15 10.99 13.64
N HIS A 443 16.66 12.00 14.36
CA HIS A 443 15.93 11.81 15.61
C HIS A 443 14.60 12.57 15.60
N PRO A 444 13.63 12.18 14.75
CA PRO A 444 12.37 12.92 14.59
C PRO A 444 11.56 13.00 15.89
N ALA A 445 11.65 11.99 16.76
CA ALA A 445 10.96 11.98 18.05
C ALA A 445 11.46 13.08 19.01
N PHE A 446 12.72 13.51 18.91
CA PHE A 446 13.25 14.59 19.75
C PHE A 446 12.73 15.98 19.36
N LYS A 447 12.31 16.16 18.12
CA LYS A 447 11.64 17.41 17.70
C LYS A 447 10.32 17.64 18.43
N ALA A 448 9.66 16.57 18.85
CA ALA A 448 8.40 16.64 19.60
C ALA A 448 8.61 16.98 21.09
N ALA A 449 9.73 16.55 21.68
CA ALA A 449 10.02 16.73 23.11
C ALA A 449 10.47 18.16 23.46
N ASN A 450 11.12 18.89 22.54
CA ASN A 450 11.65 20.24 22.77
C ASN A 450 10.61 21.35 22.72
N LEU A 451 9.31 21.03 22.75
CA LEU A 451 8.21 21.99 22.56
C LEU A 451 7.30 22.14 23.77
N SER A 452 7.71 21.56 24.89
CA SER A 452 7.05 21.72 26.20
C SER A 452 7.78 22.71 27.11
N SER A 453 8.62 23.59 26.56
CA SER A 453 9.22 24.70 27.33
C SER A 453 8.75 26.06 26.84
#